data_658bbec33fa630d55990ebd797a2a416
#
_entry.id   658bbec33fa630d55990ebd797a2a416
#
_cell.length_a   1.000
_cell.length_b   1.000
_cell.length_c   1.000
_cell.angle_alpha   90.00
_cell.angle_beta   90.00
_cell.angle_gamma   90.00
#
_symmetry.space_group_name_H-M   'P 1'
#
loop_
_entity.id
_entity.type
_entity.pdbx_description
1 polymer ?
#
loop_
_entity_poly.entity_id
_entity_poly.type
_entity_poly.pdbx_seq_one_letter_code
_entity_poly.pdbx_strand_id
1 'polypeptide(L)'
;MPERLRLMIELAAWCALRFGEVAELRRGDIDLKNGVIRVTRAVQWVDGTKIVAAPKADSVRVVAFPPHLGEAIRNHLKNHAQWGKDGLLFPTTNGEQYRAPTFHQAYFRKAREAAGRPELRFHDLRHTGATLAAASGATLAELMQRLGHTTVSAALAYQHAAQGSDKRIAARLSQIARARTNSGR
;
A
#
# COMPACT_ATOMS: atom_id res chain seq x y z
N MET A 1 -16.41 -9.42 -1.32
CA MET A 1 -15.36 -9.35 -0.27
C MET A 1 -16.01 -9.08 1.08
N PRO A 2 -15.77 -9.86 2.14
CA PRO A 2 -16.23 -9.54 3.50
C PRO A 2 -15.75 -8.17 3.95
N GLU A 3 -16.54 -7.46 4.75
CA GLU A 3 -16.24 -6.09 5.20
C GLU A 3 -14.89 -6.01 5.92
N ARG A 4 -14.61 -6.95 6.83
CA ARG A 4 -13.34 -7.04 7.57
C ARG A 4 -12.09 -7.20 6.68
N LEU A 5 -12.23 -7.48 5.38
CA LEU A 5 -11.12 -7.66 4.45
C LEU A 5 -11.06 -6.57 3.36
N ARG A 6 -12.04 -5.64 3.31
CA ARG A 6 -12.04 -4.56 2.31
C ARG A 6 -10.83 -3.66 2.47
N LEU A 7 -10.55 -3.23 3.69
CA LEU A 7 -9.39 -2.37 3.98
C LEU A 7 -8.06 -3.03 3.59
N MET A 8 -7.97 -4.38 3.64
CA MET A 8 -6.77 -5.09 3.20
C MET A 8 -6.46 -4.84 1.71
N ILE A 9 -7.51 -4.82 0.88
CA ILE A 9 -7.40 -4.51 -0.55
C ILE A 9 -7.04 -3.04 -0.78
N GLU A 10 -7.70 -2.15 -0.06
CA GLU A 10 -7.45 -0.69 -0.16
C GLU A 10 -6.02 -0.34 0.25
N LEU A 11 -5.51 -0.89 1.33
CA LEU A 11 -4.12 -0.67 1.74
C LEU A 11 -3.12 -1.26 0.74
N ALA A 12 -3.39 -2.44 0.17
CA ALA A 12 -2.54 -3.01 -0.87
C ALA A 12 -2.51 -2.12 -2.13
N ALA A 13 -3.66 -1.56 -2.53
CA ALA A 13 -3.78 -0.71 -3.69
C ALA A 13 -3.23 0.70 -3.45
N TRP A 14 -3.68 1.40 -2.42
CA TRP A 14 -3.33 2.80 -2.20
C TRP A 14 -1.96 3.00 -1.54
N CYS A 15 -1.54 2.09 -0.67
CA CYS A 15 -0.25 2.17 0.01
C CYS A 15 0.82 1.27 -0.63
N ALA A 16 0.47 0.57 -1.71
CA ALA A 16 1.34 -0.31 -2.48
C ALA A 16 2.03 -1.40 -1.63
N LEU A 17 1.30 -1.97 -0.66
CA LEU A 17 1.83 -2.99 0.24
C LEU A 17 1.83 -4.38 -0.41
N ARG A 18 2.85 -5.20 -0.07
CA ARG A 18 2.89 -6.61 -0.45
C ARG A 18 1.91 -7.42 0.40
N PHE A 19 1.42 -8.56 -0.10
CA PHE A 19 0.49 -9.42 0.65
C PHE A 19 1.00 -9.75 2.05
N GLY A 20 2.24 -10.23 2.17
CA GLY A 20 2.81 -10.59 3.47
C GLY A 20 3.00 -9.41 4.43
N GLU A 21 3.23 -8.21 3.89
CA GLU A 21 3.29 -6.98 4.69
C GLU A 21 1.90 -6.66 5.25
N VAL A 22 0.86 -6.65 4.39
CA VAL A 22 -0.52 -6.36 4.82
C VAL A 22 -1.03 -7.42 5.80
N ALA A 23 -0.76 -8.70 5.54
CA ALA A 23 -1.20 -9.80 6.39
C ALA A 23 -0.56 -9.78 7.79
N GLU A 24 0.63 -9.17 7.93
CA GLU A 24 1.33 -9.03 9.21
C GLU A 24 1.11 -7.67 9.88
N LEU A 25 0.39 -6.73 9.27
CA LEU A 25 0.15 -5.43 9.90
C LEU A 25 -0.51 -5.60 11.27
N ARG A 26 -0.01 -4.85 12.22
CA ARG A 26 -0.51 -4.81 13.59
C ARG A 26 -1.11 -3.45 13.92
N ARG A 27 -1.94 -3.41 14.95
CA ARG A 27 -2.57 -2.18 15.43
C ARG A 27 -1.54 -1.07 15.71
N GLY A 28 -0.41 -1.41 16.32
CA GLY A 28 0.67 -0.46 16.65
C GLY A 28 1.44 0.08 15.46
N ASP A 29 1.28 -0.52 14.26
CA ASP A 29 1.90 -0.04 13.03
C ASP A 29 1.12 1.15 12.41
N ILE A 30 -0.12 1.36 12.83
CA ILE A 30 -0.98 2.42 12.32
C ILE A 30 -0.86 3.67 13.20
N ASP A 31 -0.43 4.76 12.61
CA ASP A 31 -0.39 6.08 13.23
C ASP A 31 -1.45 6.98 12.58
N LEU A 32 -2.65 6.97 13.17
CA LEU A 32 -3.77 7.77 12.67
C LEU A 32 -3.54 9.27 12.79
N LYS A 33 -2.74 9.70 13.77
CA LYS A 33 -2.46 11.13 14.01
C LYS A 33 -1.62 11.71 12.87
N ASN A 34 -0.60 10.95 12.45
CA ASN A 34 0.32 11.37 11.40
C ASN A 34 -0.06 10.83 10.01
N GLY A 35 -1.11 10.02 9.90
CA GLY A 35 -1.58 9.47 8.62
C GLY A 35 -0.60 8.48 7.99
N VAL A 36 0.09 7.66 8.79
CA VAL A 36 1.14 6.78 8.29
C VAL A 36 1.01 5.34 8.79
N ILE A 37 1.59 4.42 8.03
CA ILE A 37 1.75 2.99 8.34
C ILE A 37 3.23 2.67 8.42
N ARG A 38 3.66 2.01 9.50
CA ARG A 38 5.03 1.50 9.66
C ARG A 38 5.09 0.07 9.14
N VAL A 39 5.79 -0.14 8.04
CA VAL A 39 5.99 -1.46 7.42
C VAL A 39 7.33 -2.00 7.89
N THR A 40 7.31 -2.73 8.98
CA THR A 40 8.52 -3.24 9.66
C THR A 40 8.63 -4.76 9.60
N ARG A 41 7.56 -5.45 9.22
CA ARG A 41 7.47 -6.92 9.20
C ARG A 41 6.70 -7.40 7.97
N ALA A 42 6.95 -8.64 7.59
CA ALA A 42 6.15 -9.38 6.64
C ALA A 42 6.03 -10.84 7.10
N VAL A 43 4.88 -11.45 6.87
CA VAL A 43 4.69 -12.88 7.07
C VAL A 43 4.83 -13.62 5.75
N GLN A 44 5.51 -14.74 5.77
CA GLN A 44 5.59 -15.71 4.68
C GLN A 44 5.55 -17.13 5.22
N TRP A 45 5.24 -18.07 4.37
CA TRP A 45 5.25 -19.50 4.71
C TRP A 45 6.24 -20.19 3.79
N VAL A 46 7.22 -20.88 4.40
CA VAL A 46 8.23 -21.68 3.73
C VAL A 46 8.06 -23.10 4.24
N ASP A 47 7.83 -24.07 3.38
CA ASP A 47 7.62 -25.48 3.70
C ASP A 47 6.59 -25.70 4.84
N GLY A 48 5.49 -24.93 4.78
CA GLY A 48 4.44 -24.99 5.79
C GLY A 48 4.71 -24.22 7.08
N THR A 49 5.95 -23.80 7.31
CA THR A 49 6.37 -23.05 8.51
C THR A 49 6.10 -21.56 8.33
N LYS A 50 5.45 -20.95 9.32
CA LYS A 50 5.23 -19.50 9.37
C LYS A 50 6.51 -18.79 9.81
N ILE A 51 6.96 -17.86 8.98
CA ILE A 51 8.11 -17.00 9.27
C ILE A 51 7.62 -15.55 9.25
N VAL A 52 7.80 -14.86 10.37
CA VAL A 52 7.61 -13.40 10.47
C VAL A 52 8.99 -12.79 10.61
N ALA A 53 9.37 -12.00 9.63
CA ALA A 53 10.68 -11.37 9.60
C ALA A 53 10.56 -9.92 9.14
N ALA A 54 11.61 -9.13 9.36
CA ALA A 54 11.75 -7.87 8.66
C ALA A 54 11.62 -8.12 7.15
N PRO A 55 10.96 -7.23 6.41
CA PRO A 55 10.96 -7.33 4.96
C PRO A 55 12.42 -7.35 4.50
N LYS A 56 12.69 -7.95 3.30
CA LYS A 56 14.08 -8.05 2.77
C LYS A 56 14.85 -6.78 3.05
N ALA A 57 16.17 -6.90 3.33
CA ALA A 57 17.08 -5.82 3.72
C ALA A 57 16.68 -4.47 3.09
N ASP A 58 16.62 -3.42 3.89
CA ASP A 58 16.27 -2.03 3.52
C ASP A 58 14.81 -1.75 3.09
N SER A 59 13.87 -2.69 3.23
CA SER A 59 12.47 -2.43 2.90
C SER A 59 11.59 -2.04 4.11
N VAL A 60 12.19 -1.89 5.30
CA VAL A 60 11.55 -1.22 6.45
C VAL A 60 11.28 0.22 6.06
N ARG A 61 10.03 0.65 6.16
CA ARG A 61 9.63 1.97 5.70
C ARG A 61 8.38 2.48 6.39
N VAL A 62 8.16 3.77 6.26
CA VAL A 62 6.92 4.45 6.65
C VAL A 62 6.20 4.87 5.37
N VAL A 63 4.92 4.51 5.25
CA VAL A 63 4.09 4.83 4.10
C VAL A 63 2.93 5.70 4.55
N ALA A 64 2.82 6.91 4.02
CA ALA A 64 1.64 7.74 4.23
C ALA A 64 0.43 7.15 3.50
N PHE A 65 -0.69 6.99 4.17
CA PHE A 65 -1.93 6.60 3.53
C PHE A 65 -2.74 7.84 3.10
N PRO A 66 -3.48 7.75 1.98
CA PRO A 66 -4.34 8.84 1.54
C PRO A 66 -5.38 9.20 2.60
N PRO A 67 -5.68 10.50 2.82
CA PRO A 67 -6.60 10.95 3.88
C PRO A 67 -7.98 10.30 3.85
N HIS A 68 -8.50 9.96 2.67
CA HIS A 68 -9.80 9.30 2.52
C HIS A 68 -9.87 7.90 3.18
N LEU A 69 -8.72 7.24 3.42
CA LEU A 69 -8.68 5.96 4.13
C LEU A 69 -8.75 6.11 5.66
N GLY A 70 -8.57 7.31 6.20
CA GLY A 70 -8.46 7.53 7.64
C GLY A 70 -9.69 7.05 8.42
N GLU A 71 -10.89 7.27 7.90
CA GLU A 71 -12.13 6.81 8.52
C GLU A 71 -12.28 5.28 8.43
N ALA A 72 -12.02 4.70 7.27
CA ALA A 72 -12.06 3.25 7.06
C ALA A 72 -11.06 2.53 7.98
N ILE A 73 -9.85 3.08 8.15
CA ILE A 73 -8.83 2.54 9.07
C ILE A 73 -9.32 2.64 10.51
N ARG A 74 -9.87 3.78 10.93
CA ARG A 74 -10.41 3.97 12.30
C ARG A 74 -11.53 2.98 12.59
N ASN A 75 -12.47 2.84 11.67
CA ASN A 75 -13.57 1.88 11.79
C ASN A 75 -13.05 0.43 11.88
N HIS A 76 -12.09 0.08 11.04
CA HIS A 76 -11.47 -1.24 11.05
C HIS A 76 -10.76 -1.57 12.38
N LEU A 77 -9.98 -0.61 12.88
CA LEU A 77 -9.32 -0.74 14.18
C LEU A 77 -10.32 -0.96 15.32
N LYS A 78 -11.48 -0.33 15.25
CA LYS A 78 -12.53 -0.47 16.27
C LYS A 78 -13.22 -1.83 16.21
N ASN A 79 -13.54 -2.32 15.01
CA ASN A 79 -14.51 -3.40 14.82
C ASN A 79 -13.90 -4.73 14.41
N HIS A 80 -12.69 -4.76 13.85
CA HIS A 80 -12.13 -5.95 13.18
C HIS A 80 -10.73 -6.33 13.61
N ALA A 81 -9.91 -5.36 14.03
CA ALA A 81 -8.54 -5.63 14.45
C ALA A 81 -8.49 -6.24 15.86
N GLN A 82 -7.53 -7.12 16.11
CA GLN A 82 -7.26 -7.64 17.45
C GLN A 82 -6.85 -6.51 18.41
N TRP A 83 -7.13 -6.71 19.70
CA TRP A 83 -6.76 -5.78 20.75
C TRP A 83 -5.26 -5.79 21.07
N GLY A 84 -4.80 -4.70 21.67
CA GLY A 84 -3.39 -4.51 22.02
C GLY A 84 -2.53 -4.04 20.87
N LYS A 85 -1.37 -3.47 21.20
CA LYS A 85 -0.42 -2.90 20.24
C LYS A 85 0.04 -3.92 19.19
N ASP A 86 0.22 -5.17 19.63
CA ASP A 86 0.69 -6.27 18.78
C ASP A 86 -0.44 -7.07 18.12
N GLY A 87 -1.71 -6.68 18.35
CA GLY A 87 -2.86 -7.31 17.72
C GLY A 87 -2.87 -7.15 16.20
N LEU A 88 -3.12 -8.23 15.47
CA LEU A 88 -3.20 -8.23 14.02
C LEU A 88 -4.30 -7.29 13.52
N LEU A 89 -4.00 -6.55 12.46
CA LEU A 89 -4.99 -5.71 11.79
C LEU A 89 -6.02 -6.57 11.05
N PHE A 90 -5.58 -7.66 10.45
CA PHE A 90 -6.40 -8.58 9.65
C PHE A 90 -6.29 -10.02 10.19
N PRO A 91 -6.89 -10.33 11.34
CA PRO A 91 -6.86 -11.70 11.85
C PRO A 91 -7.80 -12.62 11.05
N THR A 92 -7.42 -13.88 10.92
CA THR A 92 -8.36 -14.96 10.58
C THR A 92 -9.32 -15.20 11.74
N THR A 93 -10.32 -16.07 11.55
CA THR A 93 -11.23 -16.49 12.64
C THR A 93 -10.50 -17.15 13.80
N ASN A 94 -9.33 -17.74 13.55
CA ASN A 94 -8.49 -18.36 14.57
C ASN A 94 -7.44 -17.40 15.15
N GLY A 95 -7.51 -16.10 14.80
CA GLY A 95 -6.57 -15.10 15.31
C GLY A 95 -5.20 -15.07 14.65
N GLU A 96 -5.01 -15.82 13.55
CA GLU A 96 -3.75 -15.96 12.84
C GLU A 96 -3.68 -15.08 11.57
N GLN A 97 -2.50 -14.96 10.99
CA GLN A 97 -2.30 -14.29 9.70
C GLN A 97 -2.91 -15.12 8.55
N TYR A 98 -3.40 -14.43 7.53
CA TYR A 98 -3.86 -15.08 6.29
C TYR A 98 -2.69 -15.65 5.49
N ARG A 99 -2.82 -16.90 5.04
CA ARG A 99 -1.97 -17.47 3.98
C ARG A 99 -2.46 -16.99 2.62
N ALA A 100 -1.53 -16.60 1.73
CA ALA A 100 -1.88 -16.08 0.42
C ALA A 100 -2.75 -17.04 -0.42
N PRO A 101 -2.46 -18.35 -0.54
CA PRO A 101 -3.30 -19.28 -1.29
C PRO A 101 -4.72 -19.36 -0.71
N THR A 102 -4.83 -19.49 0.63
CA THR A 102 -6.14 -19.60 1.31
C THR A 102 -6.95 -18.32 1.14
N PHE A 103 -6.33 -17.16 1.35
CA PHE A 103 -6.99 -15.86 1.15
C PHE A 103 -7.45 -15.69 -0.30
N HIS A 104 -6.60 -16.03 -1.24
CA HIS A 104 -6.89 -15.92 -2.66
C HIS A 104 -8.09 -16.80 -3.06
N GLN A 105 -8.09 -18.07 -2.65
CA GLN A 105 -9.15 -19.01 -2.98
C GLN A 105 -10.48 -18.68 -2.30
N ALA A 106 -10.45 -18.37 -1.00
CA ALA A 106 -11.66 -18.17 -0.21
C ALA A 106 -12.35 -16.83 -0.47
N TYR A 107 -11.57 -15.77 -0.71
CA TYR A 107 -12.10 -14.40 -0.72
C TYR A 107 -11.76 -13.62 -1.99
N PHE A 108 -10.48 -13.58 -2.40
CA PHE A 108 -10.03 -12.67 -3.44
C PHE A 108 -10.54 -13.07 -4.82
N ARG A 109 -10.57 -14.37 -5.13
CA ARG A 109 -11.10 -14.88 -6.40
C ARG A 109 -12.54 -14.42 -6.64
N LYS A 110 -13.43 -14.66 -5.68
CA LYS A 110 -14.83 -14.23 -5.79
C LYS A 110 -14.98 -12.71 -5.91
N ALA A 111 -14.15 -11.94 -5.21
CA ALA A 111 -14.21 -10.49 -5.25
C ALA A 111 -13.76 -9.91 -6.61
N ARG A 112 -12.69 -10.43 -7.21
CA ARG A 112 -12.20 -10.00 -8.53
C ARG A 112 -13.16 -10.40 -9.65
N GLU A 113 -13.76 -11.60 -9.57
CA GLU A 113 -14.80 -12.06 -10.51
C GLU A 113 -16.03 -11.13 -10.46
N ALA A 114 -16.52 -10.81 -9.25
CA ALA A 114 -17.63 -9.88 -9.06
C ALA A 114 -17.32 -8.44 -9.51
N ALA A 115 -16.04 -8.05 -9.52
CA ALA A 115 -15.58 -6.76 -10.04
C ALA A 115 -15.32 -6.77 -11.55
N GLY A 116 -15.60 -7.86 -12.27
CA GLY A 116 -15.35 -7.99 -13.70
C GLY A 116 -13.87 -8.07 -14.08
N ARG A 117 -13.01 -8.44 -13.12
CA ARG A 117 -11.55 -8.51 -13.31
C ARG A 117 -10.99 -9.88 -12.87
N PRO A 118 -11.43 -10.99 -13.53
CA PRO A 118 -11.08 -12.35 -13.12
C PRO A 118 -9.57 -12.65 -13.21
N GLU A 119 -8.83 -11.91 -14.03
CA GLU A 119 -7.39 -12.03 -14.20
C GLU A 119 -6.57 -11.36 -13.09
N LEU A 120 -7.18 -10.44 -12.31
CA LEU A 120 -6.46 -9.61 -11.33
C LEU A 120 -5.80 -10.47 -10.25
N ARG A 121 -4.50 -10.29 -10.05
CA ARG A 121 -3.74 -10.88 -8.94
C ARG A 121 -3.64 -9.89 -7.78
N PHE A 122 -3.49 -10.37 -6.58
CA PHE A 122 -3.31 -9.48 -5.42
C PHE A 122 -2.09 -8.54 -5.58
N HIS A 123 -1.03 -9.03 -6.21
CA HIS A 123 0.16 -8.22 -6.47
C HIS A 123 -0.10 -7.06 -7.43
N ASP A 124 -1.08 -7.18 -8.31
CA ASP A 124 -1.45 -6.13 -9.26
C ASP A 124 -2.07 -4.90 -8.56
N LEU A 125 -2.63 -5.08 -7.35
CA LEU A 125 -3.05 -3.96 -6.50
C LEU A 125 -1.86 -3.07 -6.13
N ARG A 126 -0.72 -3.67 -5.81
CA ARG A 126 0.51 -2.93 -5.52
C ARG A 126 1.03 -2.21 -6.78
N HIS A 127 0.97 -2.86 -7.95
CA HIS A 127 1.30 -2.21 -9.22
C HIS A 127 0.40 -1.00 -9.48
N THR A 128 -0.89 -1.10 -9.21
CA THR A 128 -1.84 0.01 -9.29
C THR A 128 -1.40 1.18 -8.40
N GLY A 129 -1.07 0.93 -7.13
CA GLY A 129 -0.61 1.97 -6.22
C GLY A 129 0.70 2.63 -6.66
N ALA A 130 1.63 1.85 -7.21
CA ALA A 130 2.89 2.36 -7.75
C ALA A 130 2.65 3.26 -8.99
N THR A 131 1.79 2.82 -9.90
CA THR A 131 1.42 3.59 -11.10
C THR A 131 0.71 4.90 -10.72
N LEU A 132 -0.23 4.86 -9.78
CA LEU A 132 -0.93 6.06 -9.29
C LEU A 132 0.04 7.04 -8.62
N ALA A 133 0.98 6.54 -7.81
CA ALA A 133 2.01 7.38 -7.20
C ALA A 133 2.92 8.03 -8.26
N ALA A 134 3.37 7.28 -9.27
CA ALA A 134 4.13 7.83 -10.39
C ALA A 134 3.32 8.89 -11.17
N ALA A 135 2.05 8.60 -11.47
CA ALA A 135 1.16 9.54 -12.16
C ALA A 135 0.88 10.81 -11.36
N SER A 136 0.91 10.75 -10.02
CA SER A 136 0.79 11.94 -9.15
C SER A 136 2.04 12.81 -9.10
N GLY A 137 3.14 12.39 -9.76
CA GLY A 137 4.37 13.14 -9.88
C GLY A 137 5.45 12.76 -8.88
N ALA A 138 5.34 11.59 -8.25
CA ALA A 138 6.38 11.09 -7.37
C ALA A 138 7.71 10.93 -8.14
N THR A 139 8.80 11.37 -7.54
CA THR A 139 10.16 11.14 -8.03
C THR A 139 10.53 9.66 -7.95
N LEU A 140 11.56 9.25 -8.66
CA LEU A 140 12.07 7.88 -8.58
C LEU A 140 12.45 7.49 -7.14
N ALA A 141 13.11 8.39 -6.42
CA ALA A 141 13.50 8.17 -5.02
C ALA A 141 12.30 7.98 -4.10
N GLU A 142 11.25 8.80 -4.24
CA GLU A 142 10.01 8.67 -3.48
C GLU A 142 9.28 7.37 -3.80
N LEU A 143 9.25 6.95 -5.07
CA LEU A 143 8.70 5.66 -5.48
C LEU A 143 9.47 4.50 -4.86
N MET A 144 10.80 4.52 -4.92
CA MET A 144 11.66 3.50 -4.31
C MET A 144 11.39 3.39 -2.81
N GLN A 145 11.37 4.52 -2.10
CA GLN A 145 11.08 4.57 -0.68
C GLN A 145 9.69 4.03 -0.36
N ARG A 146 8.65 4.51 -1.07
CA ARG A 146 7.25 4.08 -0.85
C ARG A 146 7.07 2.59 -1.08
N LEU A 147 7.68 2.06 -2.12
CA LEU A 147 7.58 0.66 -2.51
C LEU A 147 8.53 -0.25 -1.72
N GLY A 148 9.56 0.28 -1.07
CA GLY A 148 10.64 -0.53 -0.51
C GLY A 148 11.33 -1.33 -1.62
N HIS A 149 11.71 -0.65 -2.71
CA HIS A 149 12.53 -1.21 -3.77
C HIS A 149 13.99 -0.88 -3.51
N THR A 150 14.83 -1.91 -3.54
CA THR A 150 16.29 -1.78 -3.39
C THR A 150 17.00 -1.52 -4.71
N THR A 151 16.30 -1.69 -5.84
CA THR A 151 16.85 -1.50 -7.18
C THR A 151 16.10 -0.42 -7.96
N VAL A 152 16.86 0.42 -8.63
CA VAL A 152 16.34 1.50 -9.51
C VAL A 152 15.50 0.90 -10.66
N SER A 153 15.93 -0.20 -11.24
CA SER A 153 15.26 -0.88 -12.34
C SER A 153 13.80 -1.22 -12.03
N ALA A 154 13.52 -1.70 -10.81
CA ALA A 154 12.16 -2.05 -10.40
C ALA A 154 11.22 -0.83 -10.27
N ALA A 155 11.75 0.35 -9.97
CA ALA A 155 10.97 1.57 -9.85
C ALA A 155 10.83 2.32 -11.18
N LEU A 156 11.82 2.23 -12.08
CA LEU A 156 11.78 2.83 -13.42
C LEU A 156 10.60 2.34 -14.27
N ALA A 157 10.21 1.07 -14.12
CA ALA A 157 9.07 0.52 -14.84
C ALA A 157 7.77 1.33 -14.62
N TYR A 158 7.61 1.98 -13.47
CA TYR A 158 6.43 2.81 -13.17
C TYR A 158 6.57 4.25 -13.67
N GLN A 159 7.79 4.77 -13.81
CA GLN A 159 8.00 6.12 -14.36
C GLN A 159 7.70 6.19 -15.85
N HIS A 160 8.00 5.14 -16.61
CA HIS A 160 7.64 5.08 -18.03
C HIS A 160 6.12 5.06 -18.28
N ALA A 161 5.34 4.57 -17.33
CA ALA A 161 3.87 4.59 -17.39
C ALA A 161 3.27 5.99 -17.21
N ALA A 162 4.03 6.97 -16.73
CA ALA A 162 3.61 8.36 -16.53
C ALA A 162 3.92 9.23 -17.76
N GLN A 163 3.53 8.77 -18.95
CA GLN A 163 3.71 9.55 -20.19
C GLN A 163 2.97 10.89 -20.13
N GLY A 164 3.61 11.97 -20.59
CA GLY A 164 3.08 13.34 -20.54
C GLY A 164 3.65 14.21 -19.42
N SER A 165 4.71 13.75 -18.75
CA SER A 165 5.35 14.49 -17.65
C SER A 165 5.92 15.84 -18.08
N ASP A 166 6.42 15.99 -19.28
CA ASP A 166 7.06 17.24 -19.74
C ASP A 166 6.06 18.40 -19.83
N LYS A 167 4.89 18.20 -20.42
CA LYS A 167 3.84 19.23 -20.46
C LYS A 167 3.37 19.64 -19.06
N ARG A 168 3.28 18.67 -18.13
CA ARG A 168 2.93 18.92 -16.73
C ARG A 168 4.03 19.69 -16.00
N ILE A 169 5.29 19.36 -16.24
CA ILE A 169 6.46 20.09 -15.72
C ILE A 169 6.43 21.54 -16.22
N ALA A 170 6.27 21.76 -17.52
CA ALA A 170 6.18 23.09 -18.11
C ALA A 170 5.02 23.92 -17.51
N ALA A 171 3.84 23.31 -17.33
CA ALA A 171 2.71 23.97 -16.69
C ALA A 171 3.01 24.37 -15.24
N ARG A 172 3.66 23.49 -14.47
CA ARG A 172 4.03 23.76 -13.08
C ARG A 172 5.11 24.84 -12.96
N LEU A 173 6.10 24.84 -13.85
CA LEU A 173 7.10 25.92 -13.94
C LEU A 173 6.44 27.27 -14.22
N SER A 174 5.45 27.31 -15.11
CA SER A 174 4.67 28.52 -15.39
C SER A 174 3.89 29.02 -14.17
N GLN A 175 3.32 28.11 -13.38
CA GLN A 175 2.63 28.47 -12.12
C GLN A 175 3.60 29.08 -11.09
N ILE A 176 4.78 28.48 -10.93
CA ILE A 176 5.83 28.98 -10.02
C ILE A 176 6.30 30.37 -10.44
N ALA A 177 6.51 30.60 -11.74
CA ALA A 177 6.89 31.90 -12.27
C ALA A 177 5.83 33.00 -11.98
N ARG A 178 4.56 32.68 -12.19
CA ARG A 178 3.45 33.61 -11.89
C ARG A 178 3.29 33.90 -10.40
N ALA A 179 3.48 32.92 -9.54
CA ALA A 179 3.40 33.10 -8.09
C ALA A 179 4.50 34.05 -7.56
N ARG A 180 5.72 33.96 -8.13
CA ARG A 180 6.83 34.86 -7.80
C ARG A 180 6.59 36.31 -8.24
N THR A 181 5.94 36.52 -9.38
CA THR A 181 5.63 37.86 -9.88
C THR A 181 4.55 38.55 -9.05
N ASN A 182 3.61 37.77 -8.45
CA ASN A 182 2.57 38.31 -7.58
C ASN A 182 3.01 38.56 -6.13
N SER A 183 4.09 37.95 -5.65
CA SER A 183 4.65 38.15 -4.31
C SER A 183 5.64 39.30 -4.23
N GLY A 184 5.94 39.96 -5.33
CA GLY A 184 6.90 41.10 -5.42
C GLY A 184 6.21 42.45 -5.67
N ARG A 185 4.89 42.53 -5.44
CA ARG A 185 4.11 43.76 -5.42
C ARG A 185 3.51 43.96 -4.00
#